data_9a12c49484c46e852e6f728ce4208f82
#
_entry.id   9a12c49484c46e852e6f728ce4208f82
#
_cell.length_a   1.000
_cell.length_b   1.000
_cell.length_c   1.000
_cell.angle_alpha   90.00
_cell.angle_beta   90.00
_cell.angle_gamma   90.00
#
_symmetry.space_group_name_H-M   'P 1'
#
loop_
_entity.id
_entity.type
_entity.pdbx_description
1 polymer ?
#
loop_
_entity_poly.entity_id
_entity_poly.type
_entity_poly.pdbx_seq_one_letter_code
_entity_poly.pdbx_strand_id
1 'polypeptide(L)'
;MFNSLSSADEESNRIYNEYMKSGNNTPDTQGLMFDTLSAIGCQPTKNDDGTLSVSYQGENFHMEFGGMYARVWDPMWAGVKADDPDMPKIREAVNAANFNFGPTVVLTSPNDEGVIGFHSRRDIMLHPSCPDNVPFVKAVLDSFFDAKEEVRNRYQQINAQQMEAQKNRRPVGFTTNMNTDKPDQE
;
A
#
# COMPACT_ATOMS: atom_id res chain seq x y z
N MET A 1 -9.42 36.77 -8.84
CA MET A 1 -10.43 35.69 -8.72
C MET A 1 -9.87 34.53 -7.86
N PHE A 2 -9.45 34.78 -6.60
CA PHE A 2 -8.86 33.78 -5.68
C PHE A 2 -9.49 33.81 -4.27
N ASN A 3 -10.68 34.41 -4.10
CA ASN A 3 -11.31 34.53 -2.77
C ASN A 3 -12.32 33.44 -2.42
N SER A 4 -12.54 32.43 -3.28
CA SER A 4 -13.55 31.42 -3.00
C SER A 4 -13.02 30.18 -2.25
N LEU A 5 -11.70 29.94 -2.27
CA LEU A 5 -11.08 28.84 -1.54
C LEU A 5 -10.96 29.14 -0.04
N SER A 6 -10.71 30.40 0.34
CA SER A 6 -10.59 30.80 1.75
C SER A 6 -11.91 30.66 2.53
N SER A 7 -13.06 30.90 1.88
CA SER A 7 -14.36 30.80 2.54
C SER A 7 -14.79 29.34 2.81
N ALA A 8 -14.43 28.42 1.95
CA ALA A 8 -14.71 27.00 2.14
C ALA A 8 -13.85 26.41 3.26
N ASP A 9 -12.59 26.83 3.35
CA ASP A 9 -11.68 26.42 4.43
C ASP A 9 -12.10 27.01 5.78
N GLU A 10 -12.55 28.27 5.80
CA GLU A 10 -13.07 28.91 7.01
C GLU A 10 -14.37 28.24 7.50
N GLU A 11 -15.28 27.88 6.60
CA GLU A 11 -16.51 27.19 6.91
C GLU A 11 -16.24 25.77 7.43
N SER A 12 -15.33 25.02 6.79
CA SER A 12 -14.90 23.70 7.23
C SER A 12 -14.27 23.76 8.63
N ASN A 13 -13.40 24.75 8.88
CA ASN A 13 -12.79 24.96 10.19
C ASN A 13 -13.83 25.40 11.24
N ARG A 14 -14.84 26.19 10.86
CA ARG A 14 -15.91 26.57 11.76
C ARG A 14 -16.74 25.35 12.17
N ILE A 15 -17.19 24.54 11.21
CA ILE A 15 -17.94 23.31 11.46
C ILE A 15 -17.13 22.35 12.33
N TYR A 16 -15.85 22.16 12.05
CA TYR A 16 -14.95 21.35 12.85
C TYR A 16 -14.83 21.87 14.28
N ASN A 17 -14.63 23.19 14.46
CA ASN A 17 -14.49 23.80 15.79
C ASN A 17 -15.81 23.80 16.57
N GLU A 18 -16.96 23.97 15.92
CA GLU A 18 -18.29 23.84 16.55
C GLU A 18 -18.55 22.40 16.98
N TYR A 19 -18.19 21.41 16.16
CA TYR A 19 -18.25 20.00 16.50
C TYR A 19 -17.36 19.67 17.71
N MET A 20 -16.14 20.18 17.73
CA MET A 20 -15.21 19.99 18.87
C MET A 20 -15.65 20.72 20.14
N LYS A 21 -16.32 21.87 20.02
CA LYS A 21 -16.84 22.64 21.18
C LYS A 21 -18.16 22.10 21.73
N SER A 22 -18.92 21.36 20.97
CA SER A 22 -20.24 20.85 21.39
C SER A 22 -20.20 19.84 22.54
N GLY A 23 -19.02 19.54 23.08
CA GLY A 23 -18.84 18.60 24.19
C GLY A 23 -19.30 17.18 23.88
N ASN A 24 -19.67 16.95 22.64
CA ASN A 24 -19.99 15.61 22.16
C ASN A 24 -18.71 14.80 22.17
N ASN A 25 -18.70 13.79 23.00
CA ASN A 25 -17.66 12.81 23.12
C ASN A 25 -17.05 12.54 21.75
N THR A 26 -15.77 12.82 21.61
CA THR A 26 -14.99 12.24 20.49
C THR A 26 -15.38 10.77 20.46
N PRO A 27 -15.93 10.26 19.36
CA PRO A 27 -16.35 8.86 19.31
C PRO A 27 -15.21 8.00 19.83
N ASP A 28 -15.51 7.04 20.70
CA ASP A 28 -14.52 6.03 21.09
C ASP A 28 -14.27 5.12 19.87
N THR A 29 -13.47 5.63 18.93
CA THR A 29 -13.15 4.96 17.68
C THR A 29 -12.40 3.66 17.93
N GLN A 30 -11.57 3.61 18.99
CA GLN A 30 -10.91 2.37 19.40
C GLN A 30 -11.90 1.33 19.89
N GLY A 31 -12.83 1.72 20.80
CA GLY A 31 -13.88 0.83 21.27
C GLY A 31 -14.78 0.35 20.14
N LEU A 32 -15.21 1.26 19.27
CA LEU A 32 -16.04 0.92 18.10
C LEU A 32 -15.32 -0.06 17.16
N MET A 33 -14.01 0.15 16.90
CA MET A 33 -13.21 -0.78 16.09
C MET A 33 -13.08 -2.14 16.78
N PHE A 34 -12.83 -2.17 18.09
CA PHE A 34 -12.72 -3.40 18.86
C PHE A 34 -14.00 -4.23 18.76
N ASP A 35 -15.17 -3.59 18.97
CA ASP A 35 -16.47 -4.24 18.88
C ASP A 35 -16.77 -4.73 17.45
N THR A 36 -16.42 -3.91 16.45
CA THR A 36 -16.59 -4.25 15.03
C THR A 36 -15.75 -5.47 14.64
N LEU A 37 -14.48 -5.51 15.06
CA LEU A 37 -13.58 -6.67 14.80
C LEU A 37 -14.09 -7.93 15.51
N SER A 38 -14.59 -7.79 16.75
CA SER A 38 -15.19 -8.89 17.48
C SER A 38 -16.45 -9.42 16.77
N ALA A 39 -17.27 -8.54 16.21
CA ALA A 39 -18.44 -8.91 15.42
C ALA A 39 -18.11 -9.60 14.09
N ILE A 40 -16.95 -9.29 13.50
CA ILE A 40 -16.38 -10.02 12.33
C ILE A 40 -15.94 -11.44 12.71
N GLY A 41 -15.75 -11.71 14.01
CA GLY A 41 -15.28 -13.00 14.53
C GLY A 41 -13.76 -13.02 14.82
N CYS A 42 -13.13 -11.85 14.83
CA CYS A 42 -11.73 -11.71 15.24
C CYS A 42 -11.60 -11.64 16.77
N GLN A 43 -10.36 -11.74 17.25
CA GLN A 43 -9.98 -11.56 18.64
C GLN A 43 -9.01 -10.38 18.77
N PRO A 44 -9.49 -9.13 18.76
CA PRO A 44 -8.63 -7.96 18.87
C PRO A 44 -8.05 -7.84 20.28
N THR A 45 -6.82 -7.34 20.35
CA THR A 45 -6.11 -7.06 21.61
C THR A 45 -5.86 -5.57 21.72
N LYS A 46 -6.21 -4.98 22.88
CA LYS A 46 -5.83 -3.59 23.22
C LYS A 46 -4.41 -3.58 23.76
N ASN A 47 -3.56 -2.75 23.15
CA ASN A 47 -2.19 -2.55 23.58
C ASN A 47 -2.11 -1.37 24.58
N ASP A 48 -1.08 -1.36 25.42
CA ASP A 48 -0.87 -0.32 26.44
C ASP A 48 -0.67 1.09 25.86
N ASP A 49 -0.23 1.19 24.60
CA ASP A 49 -0.05 2.45 23.86
C ASP A 49 -1.32 3.00 23.22
N GLY A 50 -2.46 2.36 23.45
CA GLY A 50 -3.75 2.78 22.88
C GLY A 50 -4.01 2.29 21.46
N THR A 51 -3.18 1.42 20.92
CA THR A 51 -3.39 0.76 19.63
C THR A 51 -4.17 -0.54 19.77
N LEU A 52 -4.62 -1.11 18.64
CA LEU A 52 -5.16 -2.47 18.58
C LEU A 52 -4.29 -3.36 17.70
N SER A 53 -4.20 -4.62 18.11
CA SER A 53 -3.63 -5.69 17.28
C SER A 53 -4.70 -6.76 17.04
N VAL A 54 -4.75 -7.31 15.83
CA VAL A 54 -5.70 -8.37 15.48
C VAL A 54 -5.11 -9.29 14.42
N SER A 55 -5.38 -10.59 14.54
CA SER A 55 -5.12 -11.55 13.46
C SER A 55 -6.39 -11.75 12.64
N TYR A 56 -6.26 -11.65 11.30
CA TYR A 56 -7.34 -11.87 10.36
C TYR A 56 -6.82 -12.67 9.16
N GLN A 57 -7.41 -13.83 8.89
CA GLN A 57 -7.01 -14.75 7.82
C GLN A 57 -5.50 -15.09 7.79
N GLY A 58 -4.88 -15.18 8.98
CA GLY A 58 -3.46 -15.52 9.13
C GLY A 58 -2.49 -14.34 9.05
N GLU A 59 -2.96 -13.14 8.76
CA GLU A 59 -2.17 -11.91 8.80
C GLU A 59 -2.41 -11.12 10.11
N ASN A 60 -1.40 -10.38 10.55
CA ASN A 60 -1.46 -9.58 11.76
C ASN A 60 -1.59 -8.10 11.42
N PHE A 61 -2.71 -7.52 11.78
CA PHE A 61 -2.98 -6.10 11.58
C PHE A 61 -2.73 -5.32 12.86
N HIS A 62 -2.24 -4.12 12.69
CA HIS A 62 -2.04 -3.13 13.74
C HIS A 62 -2.85 -1.87 13.43
N MET A 63 -3.48 -1.27 14.45
CA MET A 63 -4.39 -0.14 14.24
C MET A 63 -4.08 0.98 15.21
N GLU A 64 -3.90 2.18 14.66
CA GLU A 64 -3.71 3.45 15.37
C GLU A 64 -4.98 4.29 15.28
N PHE A 65 -5.23 5.15 16.26
CA PHE A 65 -6.47 5.95 16.32
C PHE A 65 -6.17 7.43 16.48
N GLY A 66 -6.93 8.26 15.78
CA GLY A 66 -6.89 9.71 15.87
C GLY A 66 -8.26 10.32 15.58
N GLY A 67 -8.99 10.72 16.62
CA GLY A 67 -10.35 11.24 16.47
C GLY A 67 -11.29 10.18 15.88
N MET A 68 -11.94 10.47 14.75
CA MET A 68 -12.80 9.53 14.02
C MET A 68 -12.04 8.60 13.08
N TYR A 69 -10.72 8.76 12.97
CA TYR A 69 -9.92 8.00 12.03
C TYR A 69 -9.24 6.83 12.72
N ALA A 70 -9.19 5.71 12.01
CA ALA A 70 -8.34 4.58 12.32
C ALA A 70 -7.38 4.36 11.15
N ARG A 71 -6.10 4.21 11.47
CA ARG A 71 -5.10 3.77 10.52
C ARG A 71 -4.86 2.29 10.69
N VAL A 72 -5.16 1.53 9.67
CA VAL A 72 -4.95 0.09 9.63
C VAL A 72 -3.61 -0.18 8.93
N TRP A 73 -2.75 -0.93 9.59
CA TRP A 73 -1.48 -1.39 9.08
C TRP A 73 -1.48 -2.91 8.94
N ASP A 74 -0.87 -3.38 7.86
CA ASP A 74 -0.42 -4.75 7.67
C ASP A 74 1.11 -4.70 7.51
N PRO A 75 1.85 -4.86 8.62
CA PRO A 75 3.27 -4.64 8.63
C PRO A 75 4.04 -5.88 8.17
N MET A 76 5.14 -5.64 7.43
CA MET A 76 6.15 -6.67 7.11
C MET A 76 5.59 -7.95 6.46
N TRP A 77 4.56 -7.82 5.59
CA TRP A 77 3.99 -8.98 4.89
C TRP A 77 4.92 -9.60 3.84
N ALA A 78 5.98 -8.90 3.45
CA ALA A 78 7.08 -9.39 2.63
C ALA A 78 8.36 -8.62 2.96
N GLY A 79 9.50 -9.18 2.54
CA GLY A 79 10.80 -8.52 2.63
C GLY A 79 11.69 -8.89 1.45
N VAL A 80 12.58 -7.97 1.06
CA VAL A 80 13.55 -8.16 -0.02
C VAL A 80 14.87 -7.51 0.37
N LYS A 81 16.00 -8.06 -0.07
CA LYS A 81 17.31 -7.43 0.15
C LYS A 81 17.42 -6.12 -0.64
N ALA A 82 18.04 -5.10 -0.04
CA ALA A 82 18.19 -3.79 -0.66
C ALA A 82 19.05 -3.82 -1.95
N ASP A 83 19.95 -4.78 -2.06
CA ASP A 83 20.82 -5.05 -3.21
C ASP A 83 20.26 -6.11 -4.18
N ASP A 84 19.01 -6.52 -4.00
CA ASP A 84 18.33 -7.44 -4.92
C ASP A 84 18.31 -6.84 -6.35
N PRO A 85 18.76 -7.59 -7.36
CA PRO A 85 18.80 -7.08 -8.74
C PRO A 85 17.40 -6.71 -9.29
N ASP A 86 16.33 -7.25 -8.72
CA ASP A 86 14.98 -6.95 -9.13
C ASP A 86 14.35 -5.75 -8.39
N MET A 87 15.08 -5.09 -7.48
CA MET A 87 14.56 -3.90 -6.75
C MET A 87 13.96 -2.81 -7.67
N PRO A 88 14.52 -2.48 -8.84
CA PRO A 88 13.88 -1.52 -9.74
C PRO A 88 12.50 -1.97 -10.20
N LYS A 89 12.33 -3.26 -10.54
CA LYS A 89 11.05 -3.84 -10.97
C LYS A 89 10.03 -3.88 -9.81
N ILE A 90 10.51 -4.23 -8.61
CA ILE A 90 9.70 -4.26 -7.39
C ILE A 90 9.14 -2.87 -7.10
N ARG A 91 9.97 -1.84 -7.16
CA ARG A 91 9.54 -0.44 -6.96
C ARG A 91 8.51 0.00 -8.02
N GLU A 92 8.73 -0.37 -9.26
CA GLU A 92 7.80 -0.11 -10.35
C GLU A 92 6.46 -0.83 -10.13
N ALA A 93 6.49 -2.10 -9.72
CA ALA A 93 5.29 -2.90 -9.42
C ALA A 93 4.48 -2.31 -8.26
N VAL A 94 5.15 -1.93 -7.17
CA VAL A 94 4.50 -1.27 -6.01
C VAL A 94 3.91 0.07 -6.43
N ASN A 95 4.64 0.89 -7.19
CA ASN A 95 4.12 2.16 -7.67
C ASN A 95 2.89 1.97 -8.57
N ALA A 96 2.92 1.01 -9.49
CA ALA A 96 1.80 0.70 -10.37
C ALA A 96 0.57 0.17 -9.59
N ALA A 97 0.78 -0.68 -8.58
CA ALA A 97 -0.29 -1.20 -7.73
C ALA A 97 -0.99 -0.08 -6.94
N ASN A 98 -0.25 0.92 -6.49
CA ASN A 98 -0.77 2.05 -5.71
C ASN A 98 -1.70 3.01 -6.51
N PHE A 99 -1.83 2.85 -7.83
CA PHE A 99 -2.86 3.56 -8.60
C PHE A 99 -4.27 2.98 -8.44
N ASN A 100 -4.38 1.77 -7.89
CA ASN A 100 -5.67 1.14 -7.65
C ASN A 100 -6.29 1.61 -6.34
N PHE A 101 -7.61 1.45 -6.22
CA PHE A 101 -8.31 1.66 -4.95
C PHE A 101 -7.91 0.56 -3.96
N GLY A 102 -7.46 0.97 -2.78
CA GLY A 102 -7.11 0.03 -1.73
C GLY A 102 -6.08 0.58 -0.75
N PRO A 103 -5.49 -0.30 0.06
CA PRO A 103 -4.36 0.05 0.91
C PRO A 103 -3.15 0.49 0.08
N THR A 104 -2.47 1.53 0.55
CA THR A 104 -1.20 1.95 -0.02
C THR A 104 -0.09 1.02 0.44
N VAL A 105 0.64 0.44 -0.50
CA VAL A 105 1.84 -0.36 -0.21
C VAL A 105 3.05 0.55 -0.07
N VAL A 106 3.78 0.38 1.02
CA VAL A 106 4.96 1.19 1.37
C VAL A 106 6.17 0.29 1.52
N LEU A 107 7.29 0.68 0.92
CA LEU A 107 8.59 0.05 1.14
C LEU A 107 9.34 0.82 2.23
N THR A 108 9.84 0.10 3.24
CA THR A 108 10.63 0.70 4.32
C THR A 108 12.04 1.07 3.86
N SER A 109 12.77 1.79 4.71
CA SER A 109 14.22 1.81 4.62
C SER A 109 14.78 0.42 4.96
N PRO A 110 15.98 0.06 4.43
CA PRO A 110 16.62 -1.18 4.83
C PRO A 110 16.85 -1.21 6.35
N ASN A 111 16.59 -2.35 6.97
CA ASN A 111 16.96 -2.60 8.37
C ASN A 111 18.47 -2.93 8.50
N ASP A 112 18.93 -3.24 9.70
CA ASP A 112 20.34 -3.58 9.99
C ASP A 112 20.84 -4.81 9.20
N GLU A 113 19.93 -5.67 8.76
CA GLU A 113 20.22 -6.83 7.91
C GLU A 113 20.15 -6.51 6.42
N GLY A 114 19.92 -5.25 6.04
CA GLY A 114 19.76 -4.80 4.66
C GLY A 114 18.44 -5.26 4.02
N VAL A 115 17.41 -5.58 4.81
CA VAL A 115 16.10 -5.98 4.31
C VAL A 115 15.15 -4.79 4.24
N ILE A 116 14.54 -4.57 3.09
CA ILE A 116 13.44 -3.64 2.85
C ILE A 116 12.14 -4.39 3.08
N GLY A 117 11.31 -3.92 4.02
CA GLY A 117 10.01 -4.49 4.31
C GLY A 117 8.91 -3.92 3.43
N PHE A 118 7.91 -4.74 3.14
CA PHE A 118 6.66 -4.32 2.52
C PHE A 118 5.60 -4.17 3.61
N HIS A 119 5.01 -3.00 3.68
CA HIS A 119 3.90 -2.70 4.56
C HIS A 119 2.73 -2.24 3.71
N SER A 120 1.51 -2.53 4.15
CA SER A 120 0.32 -1.91 3.58
C SER A 120 -0.39 -1.09 4.64
N ARG A 121 -0.95 0.07 4.26
CA ARG A 121 -1.71 0.90 5.18
C ARG A 121 -2.95 1.47 4.51
N ARG A 122 -3.98 1.69 5.33
CA ARG A 122 -5.19 2.40 4.91
C ARG A 122 -5.75 3.20 6.07
N ASP A 123 -6.03 4.47 5.84
CA ASP A 123 -6.76 5.30 6.78
C ASP A 123 -8.26 5.18 6.48
N ILE A 124 -9.05 4.93 7.51
CA ILE A 124 -10.50 4.81 7.43
C ILE A 124 -11.19 5.66 8.48
N MET A 125 -12.42 6.03 8.24
CA MET A 125 -13.26 6.72 9.19
C MET A 125 -14.33 5.78 9.72
N LEU A 126 -14.50 5.76 11.05
CA LEU A 126 -15.54 5.01 11.73
C LEU A 126 -16.43 5.96 12.52
N HIS A 127 -17.72 5.71 12.50
CA HIS A 127 -18.67 6.49 13.26
C HIS A 127 -19.78 5.59 13.84
N PRO A 128 -20.19 5.78 15.12
CA PRO A 128 -21.21 4.96 15.74
C PRO A 128 -22.56 5.00 15.04
N SER A 129 -22.88 6.10 14.36
CA SER A 129 -24.11 6.23 13.60
C SER A 129 -24.08 5.54 12.23
N CYS A 130 -22.94 4.96 11.82
CA CYS A 130 -22.86 4.19 10.59
C CYS A 130 -23.34 2.75 10.86
N PRO A 131 -24.46 2.29 10.26
CA PRO A 131 -25.01 0.95 10.54
C PRO A 131 -24.14 -0.16 9.93
N ASP A 132 -23.29 0.16 8.95
CA ASP A 132 -22.57 -0.79 8.12
C ASP A 132 -21.07 -0.91 8.49
N ASN A 133 -20.68 -0.51 9.71
CA ASN A 133 -19.28 -0.59 10.14
C ASN A 133 -18.69 -2.02 10.01
N VAL A 134 -19.46 -3.05 10.34
CA VAL A 134 -19.00 -4.45 10.27
C VAL A 134 -18.66 -4.88 8.85
N PRO A 135 -19.57 -4.81 7.87
CA PRO A 135 -19.24 -5.16 6.49
C PRO A 135 -18.19 -4.23 5.89
N PHE A 136 -18.16 -2.94 6.27
CA PHE A 136 -17.16 -1.99 5.81
C PHE A 136 -15.75 -2.37 6.29
N VAL A 137 -15.55 -2.58 7.59
CA VAL A 137 -14.24 -2.95 8.15
C VAL A 137 -13.79 -4.31 7.59
N LYS A 138 -14.72 -5.27 7.44
CA LYS A 138 -14.40 -6.54 6.78
C LYS A 138 -13.88 -6.32 5.36
N ALA A 139 -14.56 -5.53 4.55
CA ALA A 139 -14.14 -5.22 3.18
C ALA A 139 -12.79 -4.47 3.14
N VAL A 140 -12.53 -3.61 4.15
CA VAL A 140 -11.22 -2.97 4.30
C VAL A 140 -10.13 -4.00 4.54
N LEU A 141 -10.31 -4.94 5.47
CA LEU A 141 -9.32 -5.99 5.76
C LEU A 141 -9.11 -6.89 4.53
N ASP A 142 -10.18 -7.30 3.85
CA ASP A 142 -10.08 -8.10 2.62
C ASP A 142 -9.25 -7.37 1.54
N SER A 143 -9.40 -6.05 1.41
CA SER A 143 -8.66 -5.25 0.42
C SER A 143 -7.14 -5.24 0.59
N PHE A 144 -6.62 -5.60 1.77
CA PHE A 144 -5.17 -5.73 1.98
C PHE A 144 -4.60 -6.95 1.25
N PHE A 145 -5.36 -8.03 1.16
CA PHE A 145 -4.97 -9.22 0.37
C PHE A 145 -4.98 -8.90 -1.12
N ASP A 146 -5.99 -8.16 -1.59
CA ASP A 146 -6.06 -7.70 -2.98
C ASP A 146 -4.87 -6.82 -3.35
N ALA A 147 -4.45 -5.93 -2.44
CA ALA A 147 -3.27 -5.07 -2.66
C ALA A 147 -1.97 -5.86 -2.78
N LYS A 148 -1.78 -6.91 -1.96
CA LYS A 148 -0.63 -7.81 -2.04
C LYS A 148 -0.60 -8.56 -3.38
N GLU A 149 -1.76 -9.08 -3.79
CA GLU A 149 -1.91 -9.81 -5.05
C GLU A 149 -1.66 -8.88 -6.25
N GLU A 150 -2.14 -7.64 -6.20
CA GLU A 150 -1.89 -6.66 -7.25
C GLU A 150 -0.40 -6.36 -7.42
N VAL A 151 0.36 -6.20 -6.33
CA VAL A 151 1.83 -6.03 -6.41
C VAL A 151 2.48 -7.23 -7.09
N ARG A 152 2.10 -8.46 -6.73
CA ARG A 152 2.62 -9.69 -7.35
C ARG A 152 2.32 -9.74 -8.84
N ASN A 153 1.07 -9.43 -9.22
CA ASN A 153 0.63 -9.42 -10.61
C ASN A 153 1.39 -8.39 -11.43
N ARG A 154 1.58 -7.16 -10.90
CA ARG A 154 2.38 -6.13 -11.58
C ARG A 154 3.83 -6.55 -11.76
N TYR A 155 4.43 -7.12 -10.73
CA TYR A 155 5.81 -7.62 -10.82
C TYR A 155 5.95 -8.71 -11.91
N GLN A 156 5.00 -9.66 -11.97
CA GLN A 156 5.00 -10.69 -13.01
C GLN A 156 4.84 -10.12 -14.42
N GLN A 157 3.96 -9.13 -14.60
CA GLN A 157 3.76 -8.44 -15.88
C GLN A 157 5.04 -7.72 -16.34
N ILE A 158 5.71 -6.99 -15.45
CA ILE A 158 6.96 -6.29 -15.74
C ILE A 158 8.05 -7.30 -16.16
N ASN A 159 8.18 -8.42 -15.43
CA ASN A 159 9.13 -9.48 -15.78
C ASN A 159 8.85 -10.07 -17.16
N ALA A 160 7.60 -10.39 -17.48
CA ALA A 160 7.21 -10.96 -18.77
C ALA A 160 7.56 -10.00 -19.92
N GLN A 161 7.25 -8.71 -19.77
CA GLN A 161 7.54 -7.68 -20.76
C GLN A 161 9.05 -7.53 -21.00
N GLN A 162 9.87 -7.56 -19.95
CA GLN A 162 11.33 -7.47 -20.08
C GLN A 162 11.94 -8.69 -20.76
N MET A 163 11.44 -9.88 -20.43
CA MET A 163 11.89 -11.12 -21.10
C MET A 163 11.54 -11.13 -22.59
N GLU A 164 10.35 -10.64 -22.95
CA GLU A 164 9.94 -10.51 -24.34
C GLU A 164 10.78 -9.47 -25.11
N ALA A 165 11.03 -8.31 -24.49
CA ALA A 165 11.91 -7.30 -25.03
C ALA A 165 13.35 -7.79 -25.27
N GLN A 166 13.85 -8.65 -24.37
CA GLN A 166 15.18 -9.27 -24.53
C GLN A 166 15.21 -10.27 -25.69
N LYS A 167 14.17 -11.11 -25.85
CA LYS A 167 14.05 -12.06 -26.96
C LYS A 167 13.99 -11.35 -28.32
N ASN A 168 13.32 -10.19 -28.36
CA ASN A 168 13.16 -9.41 -29.59
C ASN A 168 14.36 -8.53 -29.92
N ARG A 169 15.36 -8.40 -29.04
CA ARG A 169 16.65 -7.78 -29.37
C ARG A 169 17.39 -8.72 -30.32
N ARG A 170 17.35 -8.43 -31.63
CA ARG A 170 18.21 -9.10 -32.60
C ARG A 170 19.66 -8.91 -32.16
N PRO A 171 20.49 -9.99 -32.12
CA PRO A 171 21.91 -9.81 -31.90
C PRO A 171 22.41 -8.90 -33.03
N VAL A 172 23.06 -7.80 -32.67
CA VAL A 172 23.78 -6.97 -33.63
C VAL A 172 24.99 -7.82 -34.07
N GLY A 173 24.76 -8.61 -35.11
CA GLY A 173 25.84 -9.40 -35.71
C GLY A 173 26.85 -8.42 -36.31
N PHE A 174 28.05 -8.45 -35.82
CA PHE A 174 29.21 -7.87 -36.52
C PHE A 174 29.40 -8.70 -37.80
N THR A 175 28.89 -8.24 -38.94
CA THR A 175 29.37 -8.73 -40.25
C THR A 175 30.75 -8.18 -40.46
N THR A 176 31.76 -8.94 -40.09
CA THR A 176 33.13 -8.76 -40.60
C THR A 176 33.09 -9.10 -42.10
N ASN A 177 32.92 -8.10 -42.94
CA ASN A 177 33.29 -8.23 -44.34
C ASN A 177 34.81 -8.43 -44.43
N MET A 178 35.26 -9.68 -44.42
CA MET A 178 36.59 -10.02 -44.89
C MET A 178 36.56 -9.94 -46.43
N ASN A 179 36.91 -8.77 -46.97
CA ASN A 179 37.32 -8.69 -48.35
C ASN A 179 38.63 -9.49 -48.49
N THR A 180 38.54 -10.71 -48.99
CA THR A 180 39.70 -11.43 -49.48
C THR A 180 40.07 -10.82 -50.85
N ASP A 181 40.99 -9.87 -50.84
CA ASP A 181 41.69 -9.46 -52.07
C ASP A 181 42.46 -10.69 -52.56
N LYS A 182 42.08 -11.21 -53.73
CA LYS A 182 42.85 -12.15 -54.51
C LYS A 182 44.04 -11.37 -55.17
N PRO A 183 45.27 -11.83 -55.00
CA PRO A 183 46.31 -11.29 -55.85
C PRO A 183 46.19 -11.82 -57.27
N ASP A 184 46.18 -10.89 -58.25
CA ASP A 184 46.30 -11.20 -59.65
C ASP A 184 47.66 -11.87 -59.89
N GLN A 185 47.66 -13.01 -60.58
CA GLN A 185 48.80 -13.67 -61.12
C GLN A 185 48.99 -13.18 -62.56
N GLU A 186 50.15 -12.59 -62.85
CA GLU A 186 50.84 -12.68 -64.15
C GLU A 186 51.93 -13.72 -64.05
#